data_36f6ad1ff56495e44d825ade807ec921
#
_entry.id   36f6ad1ff56495e44d825ade807ec921
#
_cell.length_a   1.000
_cell.length_b   1.000
_cell.length_c   1.000
_cell.angle_alpha   90.00
_cell.angle_beta   90.00
_cell.angle_gamma   90.00
#
_symmetry.space_group_name_H-M   'P 1'
#
loop_
_entity.id
_entity.type
_entity.pdbx_description
1 polymer ?
#
loop_
_entity_poly.entity_id
_entity_poly.type
_entity_poly.pdbx_seq_one_letter_code
_entity_poly.pdbx_strand_id
1 'polypeptide(L)'
;MRREEEFYIQEASGLLMSLLVRIARLNRTPEQEMLYEEQSRSMRIISDTLDYISDHYRENIKIEQLSANCHLSESHFRRIFSGCMHMSPVEYINLIRVRMACEKLKKTDRSATDIGTECGFASDSAFNRKFRKLMGMSPAEWRKKGENYEQLLLKFDIRTEEGW
;
A
#
# COMPACT_ATOMS: atom_id res chain seq x y z
N MET A 1 -32.69 -15.92 21.32
CA MET A 1 -33.02 -14.53 21.71
C MET A 1 -31.83 -13.58 21.60
N ARG A 2 -30.75 -13.66 22.41
CA ARG A 2 -29.62 -12.67 22.30
C ARG A 2 -28.94 -12.58 20.92
N ARG A 3 -28.75 -13.68 20.21
CA ARG A 3 -28.14 -13.68 18.86
C ARG A 3 -29.00 -13.04 17.77
N GLU A 4 -30.31 -13.15 17.88
CA GLU A 4 -31.24 -12.53 16.93
C GLU A 4 -31.29 -11.01 17.15
N GLU A 5 -31.26 -10.54 18.38
CA GLU A 5 -31.24 -9.10 18.71
C GLU A 5 -29.95 -8.44 18.18
N GLU A 6 -28.76 -9.11 18.33
CA GLU A 6 -27.50 -8.61 17.78
C GLU A 6 -27.53 -8.52 16.24
N PHE A 7 -28.18 -9.49 15.59
CA PHE A 7 -28.32 -9.50 14.14
C PHE A 7 -29.20 -8.32 13.65
N TYR A 8 -30.31 -8.08 14.30
CA TYR A 8 -31.20 -6.95 13.98
C TYR A 8 -30.53 -5.59 14.22
N ILE A 9 -29.70 -5.45 15.24
CA ILE A 9 -28.96 -4.23 15.51
C ILE A 9 -27.92 -3.97 14.39
N GLN A 10 -27.21 -4.99 13.93
CA GLN A 10 -26.25 -4.86 12.84
C GLN A 10 -26.93 -4.51 11.52
N GLU A 11 -28.05 -5.17 11.21
CA GLU A 11 -28.83 -4.88 10.01
C GLU A 11 -29.40 -3.46 10.04
N ALA A 12 -30.00 -3.06 11.15
CA ALA A 12 -30.52 -1.70 11.34
C ALA A 12 -29.42 -0.64 11.23
N SER A 13 -28.22 -0.90 11.78
CA SER A 13 -27.06 -0.03 11.67
C SER A 13 -26.59 0.11 10.23
N GLY A 14 -26.57 -0.97 9.47
CA GLY A 14 -26.22 -0.98 8.04
C GLY A 14 -27.21 -0.16 7.22
N LEU A 15 -28.51 -0.32 7.47
CA LEU A 15 -29.57 0.44 6.80
C LEU A 15 -29.50 1.94 7.15
N LEU A 16 -29.26 2.27 8.42
CA LEU A 16 -29.11 3.65 8.88
C LEU A 16 -27.90 4.32 8.22
N MET A 17 -26.75 3.63 8.19
CA MET A 17 -25.54 4.11 7.49
C MET A 17 -25.80 4.33 6.00
N SER A 18 -26.47 3.38 5.35
CA SER A 18 -26.85 3.50 3.93
C SER A 18 -27.78 4.71 3.69
N LEU A 19 -28.71 4.96 4.59
CA LEU A 19 -29.63 6.10 4.51
C LEU A 19 -28.87 7.42 4.71
N LEU A 20 -28.00 7.49 5.71
CA LEU A 20 -27.17 8.69 5.98
C LEU A 20 -26.28 9.03 4.78
N VAL A 21 -25.64 8.03 4.15
CA VAL A 21 -24.84 8.21 2.94
C VAL A 21 -25.71 8.73 1.78
N ARG A 22 -26.93 8.23 1.62
CA ARG A 22 -27.87 8.71 0.60
C ARG A 22 -28.29 10.16 0.84
N ILE A 23 -28.62 10.52 2.07
CA ILE A 23 -28.98 11.91 2.44
C ILE A 23 -27.78 12.85 2.21
N ALA A 24 -26.59 12.43 2.63
CA ALA A 24 -25.36 13.20 2.40
C ALA A 24 -25.09 13.43 0.89
N ARG A 25 -25.39 12.45 0.03
CA ARG A 25 -25.28 12.60 -1.43
C ARG A 25 -26.29 13.59 -2.01
N LEU A 26 -27.54 13.54 -1.52
CA LEU A 26 -28.61 14.43 -1.98
C LEU A 26 -28.37 15.91 -1.61
N ASN A 27 -27.62 16.16 -0.55
CA ASN A 27 -27.34 17.51 -0.04
C ASN A 27 -25.99 18.07 -0.54
N ARG A 28 -25.30 17.40 -1.48
CA ARG A 28 -24.03 17.92 -2.04
C ARG A 28 -24.28 19.08 -2.99
N THR A 29 -23.46 20.10 -2.87
CA THR A 29 -23.36 21.12 -3.91
C THR A 29 -22.65 20.54 -5.16
N PRO A 30 -22.83 21.12 -6.36
CA PRO A 30 -22.12 20.68 -7.55
C PRO A 30 -20.60 20.66 -7.38
N GLU A 31 -20.04 21.58 -6.60
CA GLU A 31 -18.60 21.66 -6.29
C GLU A 31 -18.16 20.50 -5.40
N GLN A 32 -18.97 20.14 -4.40
CA GLN A 32 -18.72 18.98 -3.54
C GLN A 32 -18.83 17.66 -4.30
N GLU A 33 -19.73 17.56 -5.26
CA GLU A 33 -19.86 16.40 -6.15
C GLU A 33 -18.61 16.22 -7.02
N MET A 34 -18.14 17.28 -7.65
CA MET A 34 -16.92 17.27 -8.46
C MET A 34 -15.70 16.89 -7.64
N LEU A 35 -15.56 17.43 -6.43
CA LEU A 35 -14.45 17.10 -5.53
C LEU A 35 -14.49 15.61 -5.11
N TYR A 36 -15.68 15.10 -4.81
CA TYR A 36 -15.87 13.70 -4.47
C TYR A 36 -15.56 12.76 -5.63
N GLU A 37 -15.96 13.12 -6.85
CA GLU A 37 -15.64 12.34 -8.05
C GLU A 37 -14.13 12.32 -8.32
N GLU A 38 -13.44 13.44 -8.15
CA GLU A 38 -11.99 13.51 -8.29
C GLU A 38 -11.27 12.67 -7.24
N GLN A 39 -11.68 12.75 -5.99
CA GLN A 39 -11.15 11.91 -4.91
C GLN A 39 -11.42 10.43 -5.17
N SER A 40 -12.63 10.06 -5.55
CA SER A 40 -13.01 8.68 -5.86
C SER A 40 -12.21 8.12 -7.05
N ARG A 41 -11.96 8.95 -8.05
CA ARG A 41 -11.12 8.60 -9.20
C ARG A 41 -9.67 8.38 -8.77
N SER A 42 -9.12 9.28 -7.96
CA SER A 42 -7.76 9.19 -7.45
C SER A 42 -7.57 7.91 -6.62
N MET A 43 -8.52 7.59 -5.74
CA MET A 43 -8.52 6.37 -4.93
C MET A 43 -8.53 5.10 -5.79
N ARG A 44 -9.33 5.07 -6.85
CA ARG A 44 -9.39 3.93 -7.77
C ARG A 44 -8.08 3.74 -8.50
N ILE A 45 -7.50 4.82 -9.02
CA ILE A 45 -6.18 4.79 -9.67
C ILE A 45 -5.11 4.25 -8.73
N ILE A 46 -5.14 4.64 -7.46
CA ILE A 46 -4.19 4.16 -6.46
C ILE A 46 -4.41 2.70 -6.17
N SER A 47 -5.65 2.25 -5.91
CA SER A 47 -5.97 0.84 -5.64
C SER A 47 -5.44 -0.07 -6.75
N ASP A 48 -5.79 0.21 -8.00
CA ASP A 48 -5.34 -0.58 -9.16
C ASP A 48 -3.81 -0.59 -9.29
N THR A 49 -3.16 0.54 -8.96
CA THR A 49 -1.71 0.64 -8.98
C THR A 49 -1.05 -0.20 -7.88
N LEU A 50 -1.61 -0.19 -6.66
CA LEU A 50 -1.09 -0.97 -5.53
C LEU A 50 -1.20 -2.46 -5.81
N ASP A 51 -2.34 -2.91 -6.35
CA ASP A 51 -2.56 -4.28 -6.75
C ASP A 51 -1.55 -4.71 -7.82
N TYR A 52 -1.39 -3.88 -8.87
CA TYR A 52 -0.38 -4.15 -9.90
C TYR A 52 1.04 -4.26 -9.32
N ILE A 53 1.45 -3.34 -8.44
CA ILE A 53 2.77 -3.40 -7.80
C ILE A 53 2.90 -4.65 -6.93
N SER A 54 1.86 -5.05 -6.21
CA SER A 54 1.86 -6.24 -5.38
C SER A 54 2.07 -7.52 -6.18
N ASP A 55 1.49 -7.60 -7.37
CA ASP A 55 1.60 -8.77 -8.24
C ASP A 55 2.93 -8.80 -9.02
N HIS A 56 3.45 -7.62 -9.39
CA HIS A 56 4.59 -7.49 -10.30
C HIS A 56 5.88 -6.96 -9.63
N TYR A 57 5.95 -6.87 -8.30
CA TYR A 57 7.09 -6.25 -7.59
C TYR A 57 8.46 -6.83 -7.94
N ARG A 58 8.51 -8.08 -8.41
CA ARG A 58 9.75 -8.76 -8.84
C ARG A 58 10.29 -8.23 -10.16
N GLU A 59 9.43 -7.65 -10.96
CA GLU A 59 9.75 -7.18 -12.30
C GLU A 59 10.36 -5.76 -12.27
N ASN A 60 10.95 -5.35 -13.39
CA ASN A 60 11.45 -3.98 -13.54
C ASN A 60 10.28 -3.02 -13.84
N ILE A 61 9.54 -2.66 -12.80
CA ILE A 61 8.41 -1.72 -12.90
C ILE A 61 8.92 -0.32 -13.23
N LYS A 62 8.51 0.21 -14.39
CA LYS A 62 8.77 1.59 -14.79
C LYS A 62 7.58 2.49 -14.41
N ILE A 63 7.86 3.67 -13.89
CA ILE A 63 6.81 4.64 -13.53
C ILE A 63 6.02 5.10 -14.75
N GLU A 64 6.68 5.23 -15.88
CA GLU A 64 6.09 5.48 -17.19
C GLU A 64 4.99 4.46 -17.54
N GLN A 65 5.22 3.19 -17.24
CA GLN A 65 4.24 2.12 -17.45
C GLN A 65 3.05 2.25 -16.47
N LEU A 66 3.30 2.53 -15.19
CA LEU A 66 2.24 2.75 -14.21
C LEU A 66 1.35 3.93 -14.59
N SER A 67 1.96 5.05 -15.00
CA SER A 67 1.22 6.24 -15.41
C SER A 67 0.41 6.00 -16.70
N ALA A 68 0.97 5.27 -17.67
CA ALA A 68 0.28 4.91 -18.91
C ALA A 68 -0.95 4.02 -18.64
N ASN A 69 -0.85 3.05 -17.73
CA ASN A 69 -1.97 2.18 -17.33
C ASN A 69 -3.13 3.00 -16.73
N CYS A 70 -2.83 4.11 -16.08
CA CYS A 70 -3.82 5.03 -15.52
C CYS A 70 -4.28 6.13 -16.50
N HIS A 71 -3.78 6.14 -17.73
CA HIS A 71 -4.00 7.19 -18.72
C HIS A 71 -3.59 8.59 -18.23
N LEU A 72 -2.50 8.67 -17.47
CA LEU A 72 -1.96 9.90 -16.89
C LEU A 72 -0.55 10.20 -17.39
N SER A 73 -0.16 11.48 -17.34
CA SER A 73 1.26 11.84 -17.44
C SER A 73 1.99 11.40 -16.17
N GLU A 74 3.29 11.10 -16.27
CA GLU A 74 4.10 10.69 -15.10
C GLU A 74 4.04 11.72 -13.96
N SER A 75 4.09 13.01 -14.27
CA SER A 75 4.05 14.07 -13.27
C SER A 75 2.72 14.07 -12.51
N HIS A 76 1.61 13.89 -13.22
CA HIS A 76 0.28 13.82 -12.63
C HIS A 76 0.13 12.55 -11.76
N PHE A 77 0.54 11.40 -12.30
CA PHE A 77 0.54 10.13 -11.55
C PHE A 77 1.36 10.24 -10.25
N ARG A 78 2.59 10.76 -10.31
CA ARG A 78 3.44 10.95 -9.12
C ARG A 78 2.78 11.84 -8.08
N ARG A 79 2.10 12.92 -8.52
CA ARG A 79 1.40 13.84 -7.62
C ARG A 79 0.24 13.14 -6.91
N ILE A 80 -0.62 12.43 -7.64
CA ILE A 80 -1.74 11.68 -7.05
C ILE A 80 -1.21 10.61 -6.11
N PHE A 81 -0.24 9.80 -6.56
CA PHE A 81 0.31 8.71 -5.76
C PHE A 81 0.93 9.24 -4.45
N SER A 82 1.77 10.26 -4.54
CA SER A 82 2.41 10.83 -3.34
C SER A 82 1.42 11.56 -2.43
N GLY A 83 0.37 12.13 -2.98
CA GLY A 83 -0.71 12.73 -2.19
C GLY A 83 -1.48 11.71 -1.36
N CYS A 84 -1.79 10.54 -1.95
CA CYS A 84 -2.53 9.48 -1.27
C CYS A 84 -1.65 8.61 -0.36
N MET A 85 -0.42 8.28 -0.81
CA MET A 85 0.44 7.31 -0.13
C MET A 85 1.52 7.94 0.75
N HIS A 86 1.64 9.28 0.76
CA HIS A 86 2.67 10.05 1.46
C HIS A 86 4.11 9.59 1.16
N MET A 87 4.31 8.90 0.03
CA MET A 87 5.61 8.46 -0.47
C MET A 87 5.60 8.35 -2.00
N SER A 88 6.78 8.36 -2.61
CA SER A 88 6.86 8.20 -4.07
C SER A 88 6.55 6.75 -4.51
N PRO A 89 6.08 6.55 -5.76
CA PRO A 89 5.86 5.19 -6.29
C PRO A 89 7.09 4.28 -6.22
N VAL A 90 8.29 4.84 -6.46
CA VAL A 90 9.56 4.09 -6.37
C VAL A 90 9.87 3.67 -4.93
N GLU A 91 9.56 4.51 -3.96
CA GLU A 91 9.72 4.17 -2.54
C GLU A 91 8.75 3.07 -2.14
N TYR A 92 7.51 3.14 -2.59
CA TYR A 92 6.51 2.10 -2.34
C TYR A 92 6.91 0.74 -2.95
N ILE A 93 7.37 0.71 -4.21
CA ILE A 93 7.88 -0.52 -4.85
C ILE A 93 9.02 -1.13 -4.01
N ASN A 94 9.97 -0.30 -3.57
CA ASN A 94 11.07 -0.78 -2.73
C ASN A 94 10.60 -1.25 -1.35
N LEU A 95 9.58 -0.63 -0.78
CA LEU A 95 8.95 -1.05 0.48
C LEU A 95 8.37 -2.47 0.36
N ILE A 96 7.57 -2.72 -0.68
CA ILE A 96 7.01 -4.06 -0.94
C ILE A 96 8.13 -5.09 -1.15
N ARG A 97 9.16 -4.78 -1.95
CA ARG A 97 10.30 -5.66 -2.17
C ARG A 97 11.04 -6.03 -0.88
N VAL A 98 11.30 -5.04 -0.02
CA VAL A 98 11.96 -5.27 1.27
C VAL A 98 11.06 -6.08 2.21
N ARG A 99 9.76 -5.80 2.25
CA ARG A 99 8.80 -6.59 3.03
C ARG A 99 8.83 -8.06 2.62
N MET A 100 8.75 -8.35 1.32
CA MET A 100 8.83 -9.71 0.80
C MET A 100 10.18 -10.38 1.07
N ALA A 101 11.27 -9.61 1.01
CA ALA A 101 12.60 -10.10 1.38
C ALA A 101 12.69 -10.46 2.88
N CYS A 102 12.10 -9.66 3.76
CA CYS A 102 12.05 -9.95 5.20
C CYS A 102 11.37 -11.29 5.48
N GLU A 103 10.26 -11.58 4.81
CA GLU A 103 9.56 -12.86 4.96
C GLU A 103 10.41 -14.05 4.48
N LYS A 104 11.06 -13.90 3.30
CA LYS A 104 11.91 -14.96 2.75
C LYS A 104 13.15 -15.21 3.60
N LEU A 105 13.78 -14.15 4.14
CA LEU A 105 14.93 -14.25 5.04
C LEU A 105 14.61 -15.05 6.31
N LYS A 106 13.37 -15.00 6.77
CA LYS A 106 12.91 -15.78 7.93
C LYS A 106 12.54 -17.21 7.62
N LYS A 107 11.89 -17.41 6.46
CA LYS A 107 11.33 -18.71 6.09
C LYS A 107 12.34 -19.64 5.40
N THR A 108 13.51 -19.13 5.00
CA THR A 108 14.48 -19.89 4.19
C THR A 108 15.92 -19.60 4.60
N ASP A 109 16.83 -20.56 4.36
CA ASP A 109 18.29 -20.42 4.56
C ASP A 109 19.01 -19.86 3.31
N ARG A 110 18.28 -19.44 2.28
CA ARG A 110 18.83 -18.88 1.03
C ARG A 110 19.68 -17.65 1.31
N SER A 111 20.67 -17.40 0.45
CA SER A 111 21.53 -16.21 0.62
C SER A 111 20.73 -14.92 0.54
N ALA A 112 21.18 -13.89 1.25
CA ALA A 112 20.52 -12.56 1.19
C ALA A 112 20.57 -11.96 -0.23
N THR A 113 21.66 -12.22 -0.97
CA THR A 113 21.84 -11.79 -2.36
C THR A 113 20.80 -12.44 -3.29
N ASP A 114 20.60 -13.76 -3.19
CA ASP A 114 19.58 -14.46 -3.98
C ASP A 114 18.17 -13.94 -3.68
N ILE A 115 17.86 -13.74 -2.41
CA ILE A 115 16.58 -13.19 -1.98
C ILE A 115 16.38 -11.77 -2.53
N GLY A 116 17.41 -10.93 -2.47
CA GLY A 116 17.36 -9.58 -3.02
C GLY A 116 17.07 -9.58 -4.53
N THR A 117 17.76 -10.43 -5.29
CA THR A 117 17.54 -10.61 -6.72
C THR A 117 16.13 -11.11 -7.01
N GLU A 118 15.67 -12.13 -6.31
CA GLU A 118 14.31 -12.67 -6.45
C GLU A 118 13.22 -11.66 -6.12
N CYS A 119 13.49 -10.74 -5.19
CA CYS A 119 12.58 -9.64 -4.86
C CYS A 119 12.66 -8.46 -5.84
N GLY A 120 13.42 -8.56 -6.93
CA GLY A 120 13.44 -7.58 -8.02
C GLY A 120 14.47 -6.47 -7.84
N PHE A 121 15.47 -6.62 -6.96
CA PHE A 121 16.56 -5.65 -6.88
C PHE A 121 17.60 -5.89 -7.97
N ALA A 122 18.01 -4.84 -8.66
CA ALA A 122 18.96 -4.91 -9.77
C ALA A 122 20.40 -5.28 -9.33
N SER A 123 20.74 -5.09 -8.05
CA SER A 123 22.05 -5.44 -7.50
C SER A 123 21.97 -5.65 -5.99
N ASP A 124 22.94 -6.43 -5.47
CA ASP A 124 23.10 -6.65 -4.03
C ASP A 124 23.33 -5.34 -3.26
N SER A 125 24.12 -4.42 -3.81
CA SER A 125 24.36 -3.10 -3.22
C SER A 125 23.07 -2.28 -3.11
N ALA A 126 22.21 -2.30 -4.12
CA ALA A 126 20.92 -1.61 -4.10
C ALA A 126 19.99 -2.23 -3.06
N PHE A 127 19.92 -3.55 -2.98
CA PHE A 127 19.17 -4.30 -1.98
C PHE A 127 19.63 -3.92 -0.56
N ASN A 128 20.91 -4.11 -0.24
CA ASN A 128 21.44 -3.86 1.09
C ASN A 128 21.21 -2.41 1.54
N ARG A 129 21.42 -1.43 0.65
CA ARG A 129 21.17 -0.01 0.94
C ARG A 129 19.69 0.26 1.25
N LYS A 130 18.76 -0.25 0.44
CA LYS A 130 17.33 -0.05 0.64
C LYS A 130 16.84 -0.79 1.86
N PHE A 131 17.29 -2.02 2.06
CA PHE A 131 16.95 -2.81 3.24
C PHE A 131 17.40 -2.11 4.53
N ARG A 132 18.64 -1.65 4.59
CA ARG A 132 19.15 -0.92 5.77
C ARG A 132 18.43 0.41 6.00
N LYS A 133 18.09 1.13 4.92
CA LYS A 133 17.29 2.37 5.03
C LYS A 133 15.93 2.13 5.66
N LEU A 134 15.25 1.06 5.28
CA LEU A 134 13.89 0.75 5.72
C LEU A 134 13.86 0.02 7.07
N MET A 135 14.77 -0.95 7.28
CA MET A 135 14.74 -1.82 8.44
C MET A 135 15.72 -1.40 9.57
N GLY A 136 16.58 -0.40 9.32
CA GLY A 136 17.58 0.07 10.29
C GLY A 136 18.77 -0.88 10.47
N MET A 137 18.79 -2.05 9.80
CA MET A 137 19.84 -3.07 9.91
C MET A 137 20.04 -3.82 8.59
N SER A 138 21.13 -4.58 8.48
CA SER A 138 21.41 -5.41 7.29
C SER A 138 20.47 -6.63 7.20
N PRO A 139 20.29 -7.24 6.01
CA PRO A 139 19.55 -8.48 5.85
C PRO A 139 20.08 -9.64 6.71
N ALA A 140 21.40 -9.73 6.87
CA ALA A 140 22.04 -10.76 7.70
C ALA A 140 21.76 -10.56 9.21
N GLU A 141 21.81 -9.32 9.68
CA GLU A 141 21.45 -8.98 11.06
C GLU A 141 19.96 -9.23 11.30
N TRP A 142 19.10 -8.89 10.32
CA TRP A 142 17.67 -9.16 10.37
C TRP A 142 17.37 -10.64 10.54
N ARG A 143 18.01 -11.51 9.76
CA ARG A 143 17.85 -12.96 9.86
C ARG A 143 18.16 -13.49 11.27
N LYS A 144 19.19 -12.95 11.91
CA LYS A 144 19.63 -13.36 13.25
C LYS A 144 18.74 -12.83 14.38
N LYS A 145 18.25 -11.59 14.25
CA LYS A 145 17.51 -10.89 15.31
C LYS A 145 15.99 -11.03 15.25
N GLY A 146 15.48 -11.71 14.27
CA GLY A 146 14.09 -11.72 13.78
C GLY A 146 12.93 -11.99 14.73
N GLU A 147 12.96 -11.56 15.99
CA GLU A 147 11.91 -11.84 16.98
C GLU A 147 10.74 -10.82 17.00
N ASN A 148 10.87 -9.62 16.42
CA ASN A 148 9.81 -8.59 16.44
C ASN A 148 9.47 -8.04 15.05
N TYR A 149 9.27 -8.91 14.09
CA TYR A 149 8.94 -8.60 12.71
C TYR A 149 7.63 -7.83 12.57
N GLU A 150 6.58 -8.26 13.26
CA GLU A 150 5.25 -7.66 13.17
C GLU A 150 5.23 -6.21 13.66
N GLN A 151 5.91 -5.90 14.76
CA GLN A 151 6.01 -4.54 15.28
C GLN A 151 6.80 -3.59 14.37
N LEU A 152 7.78 -4.10 13.61
CA LEU A 152 8.53 -3.29 12.65
C LEU A 152 7.73 -3.07 11.36
N LEU A 153 6.92 -4.04 10.94
CA LEU A 153 5.98 -3.86 9.83
C LEU A 153 4.86 -2.87 10.17
N LEU A 154 4.39 -2.86 11.41
CA LEU A 154 3.40 -1.88 11.88
C LEU A 154 3.92 -0.42 11.81
N LYS A 155 5.23 -0.20 11.85
CA LYS A 155 5.82 1.13 11.58
C LYS A 155 5.70 1.56 10.11
N PHE A 156 5.46 0.61 9.21
CA PHE A 156 5.18 0.83 7.80
C PHE A 156 3.71 0.63 7.47
N ASP A 157 2.89 0.43 8.49
CA ASP A 157 1.45 0.53 8.31
C ASP A 157 1.19 1.96 7.83
N ILE A 158 0.73 2.04 6.60
CA ILE A 158 0.29 3.30 6.01
C ILE A 158 -0.73 3.82 7.01
N ARG A 159 -0.42 4.93 7.66
CA ARG A 159 -1.33 5.56 8.62
C ARG A 159 -2.61 5.91 7.89
N THR A 160 -3.52 4.97 7.84
CA THR A 160 -4.91 5.19 7.45
C THR A 160 -5.71 5.83 8.59
N GLU A 161 -5.05 6.09 9.74
CA GLU A 161 -5.71 6.58 10.97
C GLU A 161 -5.81 8.11 11.08
N GLU A 162 -5.16 8.88 10.23
CA GLU A 162 -5.43 10.32 10.16
C GLU A 162 -6.39 10.59 9.01
N GLY A 163 -7.67 10.52 9.36
CA GLY A 163 -8.91 10.92 8.68
C GLY A 163 -8.82 11.42 7.23
N TRP A 164 -9.48 10.68 6.38
CA TRP A 164 -9.97 11.14 5.09
C TRP A 164 -11.05 12.22 5.28
#